data_fde7b2f05b81be2e4d4ef1362a336d20
#
_entry.id   fde7b2f05b81be2e4d4ef1362a336d20
#
_cell.length_a   1.000
_cell.length_b   1.000
_cell.length_c   1.000
_cell.angle_alpha   90.00
_cell.angle_beta   90.00
_cell.angle_gamma   90.00
#
_symmetry.space_group_name_H-M   'P 1'
#
loop_
_entity.id
_entity.type
_entity.pdbx_description
1 polymer ?
#
loop_
_entity_poly.entity_id
_entity_poly.type
_entity_poly.pdbx_seq_one_letter_code
_entity_poly.pdbx_strand_id
1 'polypeptide(L)'
;MSSPATSTEHGTAKPVNSKGKVIFASLIGTTIEFYDFYIYATASVLVFPKLFFPQATEINALLSSFAIFGVAFIARPIGSVLFGHFGDKFGRKGTLVASLLTMGLATFFIGLLPTASVAGWAVLAPLLLVLLRFAQGLALGGEWSGAALLATENAPQGKRAVYGTFPQLGAPIGFILANLLFIWFNAALSPEEFTAWGWRVPFLLSAVLVIVGLYVRLKLVESVSFQKVLKEDKVAKVPFAATIKSHWRPVLAGTFIMLATYVLFYIMTSFTLTYGTKPASVEAAQAAAEKAGKPMSAAEVANFVPGLGVPRGDFLWMLILGVVFFGIFTLVSGPLAEKWGRRKFLMGVTAGIFVFGALWFTMFGPGPGAAIVGLIVGFTLMGLTFGPMAAILPELFPSNVRYTGSAVAYNLSSVIGAAPASFIAIALWQAAGGSTWLVGVYMAVAAVLTFIALWITRETKDTDYENNVA
;
A
#
# COMPACT_ATOMS: atom_id res chain seq x y z
N MET A 1 -19.31 67.25 12.19
CA MET A 1 -18.74 66.56 11.01
C MET A 1 -18.30 65.17 11.47
N SER A 2 -19.15 64.18 11.29
CA SER A 2 -18.91 62.75 11.68
C SER A 2 -18.43 61.98 10.47
N SER A 3 -17.22 61.46 10.54
CA SER A 3 -16.68 60.52 9.53
C SER A 3 -17.41 59.17 9.60
N PRO A 4 -17.75 58.55 8.48
CA PRO A 4 -18.31 57.20 8.49
C PRO A 4 -17.19 56.16 8.68
N ALA A 5 -17.41 55.28 9.64
CA ALA A 5 -16.60 54.09 9.84
C ALA A 5 -16.77 53.13 8.65
N THR A 6 -15.70 52.90 7.91
CA THR A 6 -15.61 51.83 6.89
C THR A 6 -15.61 50.48 7.58
N SER A 7 -16.74 49.78 7.50
CA SER A 7 -16.85 48.38 7.85
C SER A 7 -16.07 47.55 6.81
N THR A 8 -14.89 47.07 7.19
CA THR A 8 -14.18 46.02 6.45
C THR A 8 -14.98 44.72 6.54
N GLU A 9 -15.74 44.43 5.50
CA GLU A 9 -16.30 43.09 5.28
C GLU A 9 -15.15 42.08 5.25
N HIS A 10 -15.04 41.29 6.31
CA HIS A 10 -14.27 40.04 6.28
C HIS A 10 -14.99 39.07 5.35
N GLY A 11 -14.71 39.16 4.07
CA GLY A 11 -15.14 38.18 3.08
C GLY A 11 -14.58 36.81 3.48
N THR A 12 -15.45 35.95 3.99
CA THR A 12 -15.14 34.53 4.17
C THR A 12 -14.80 33.96 2.81
N ALA A 13 -13.50 33.73 2.55
CA ALA A 13 -13.04 33.09 1.33
C ALA A 13 -13.76 31.76 1.19
N LYS A 14 -14.59 31.62 0.15
CA LYS A 14 -15.30 30.37 -0.16
C LYS A 14 -14.27 29.25 -0.29
N PRO A 15 -14.53 28.05 0.28
CA PRO A 15 -13.62 26.92 0.10
C PRO A 15 -13.45 26.67 -1.39
N VAL A 16 -12.21 26.70 -1.87
CA VAL A 16 -11.85 26.67 -3.28
C VAL A 16 -12.24 25.33 -3.93
N ASN A 17 -12.29 24.24 -3.14
CA ASN A 17 -12.78 22.93 -3.56
C ASN A 17 -13.99 22.50 -2.72
N SER A 18 -15.04 21.96 -3.36
CA SER A 18 -16.13 21.36 -2.59
C SER A 18 -15.65 20.08 -1.88
N LYS A 19 -16.16 19.82 -0.67
CA LYS A 19 -15.80 18.66 0.14
C LYS A 19 -15.92 17.34 -0.62
N GLY A 20 -17.02 17.15 -1.36
CA GLY A 20 -17.27 15.95 -2.17
C GLY A 20 -16.23 15.77 -3.28
N LYS A 21 -15.80 16.86 -3.95
CA LYS A 21 -14.75 16.78 -4.98
C LYS A 21 -13.41 16.35 -4.41
N VAL A 22 -13.04 16.85 -3.22
CA VAL A 22 -11.77 16.48 -2.55
C VAL A 22 -11.78 15.00 -2.17
N ILE A 23 -12.86 14.55 -1.51
CA ILE A 23 -13.03 13.15 -1.12
C ILE A 23 -12.96 12.23 -2.34
N PHE A 24 -13.75 12.52 -3.37
CA PHE A 24 -13.81 11.68 -4.58
C PHE A 24 -12.46 11.65 -5.32
N ALA A 25 -11.79 12.78 -5.44
CA ALA A 25 -10.50 12.87 -6.12
C ALA A 25 -9.39 12.12 -5.37
N SER A 26 -9.37 12.21 -4.04
CA SER A 26 -8.41 11.48 -3.20
C SER A 26 -8.65 9.97 -3.28
N LEU A 27 -9.91 9.55 -3.17
CA LEU A 27 -10.29 8.14 -3.23
C LEU A 27 -10.01 7.51 -4.60
N ILE A 28 -10.42 8.17 -5.70
CA ILE A 28 -10.25 7.63 -7.04
C ILE A 28 -8.77 7.50 -7.40
N GLY A 29 -7.95 8.51 -7.03
CA GLY A 29 -6.52 8.51 -7.28
C GLY A 29 -5.83 7.33 -6.61
N THR A 30 -6.02 7.16 -5.30
CA THR A 30 -5.41 6.06 -4.57
C THR A 30 -5.99 4.70 -4.94
N THR A 31 -7.27 4.62 -5.36
CA THR A 31 -7.86 3.38 -5.89
C THR A 31 -7.13 2.92 -7.16
N ILE A 32 -6.84 3.84 -8.08
CA ILE A 32 -6.10 3.54 -9.32
C ILE A 32 -4.67 3.09 -8.98
N GLU A 33 -4.01 3.82 -8.06
CA GLU A 33 -2.67 3.50 -7.59
C GLU A 33 -2.59 2.07 -7.02
N PHE A 34 -3.48 1.75 -6.09
CA PHE A 34 -3.50 0.42 -5.47
C PHE A 34 -3.96 -0.67 -6.43
N TYR A 35 -4.90 -0.39 -7.33
CA TYR A 35 -5.28 -1.30 -8.40
C TYR A 35 -4.07 -1.70 -9.25
N ASP A 36 -3.32 -0.72 -9.78
CA ASP A 36 -2.14 -0.95 -10.60
C ASP A 36 -1.05 -1.74 -9.85
N PHE A 37 -0.91 -1.49 -8.56
CA PHE A 37 0.01 -2.23 -7.70
C PHE A 37 -0.42 -3.69 -7.52
N TYR A 38 -1.72 -3.96 -7.28
CA TYR A 38 -2.21 -5.30 -7.01
C TYR A 38 -2.35 -6.16 -8.25
N ILE A 39 -2.68 -5.61 -9.41
CA ILE A 39 -2.66 -6.39 -10.66
C ILE A 39 -1.24 -6.92 -10.95
N TYR A 40 -0.21 -6.10 -10.69
CA TYR A 40 1.17 -6.56 -10.80
C TYR A 40 1.49 -7.66 -9.77
N ALA A 41 1.12 -7.46 -8.51
CA ALA A 41 1.34 -8.44 -7.45
C ALA A 41 0.71 -9.80 -7.79
N THR A 42 -0.53 -9.79 -8.29
CA THR A 42 -1.23 -11.02 -8.71
C THR A 42 -0.57 -11.66 -9.93
N ALA A 43 -0.22 -10.86 -10.95
CA ALA A 43 0.46 -11.37 -12.14
C ALA A 43 1.86 -11.93 -11.84
N SER A 44 2.59 -11.36 -10.88
CA SER A 44 3.92 -11.81 -10.48
C SER A 44 3.93 -13.24 -9.91
N VAL A 45 2.81 -13.69 -9.41
CA VAL A 45 2.62 -15.07 -8.93
C VAL A 45 2.05 -15.98 -10.01
N LEU A 46 1.03 -15.49 -10.73
CA LEU A 46 0.23 -16.32 -11.62
C LEU A 46 0.87 -16.55 -12.99
N VAL A 47 1.52 -15.53 -13.54
CA VAL A 47 1.81 -15.44 -14.97
C VAL A 47 3.27 -15.17 -15.28
N PHE A 48 3.88 -14.20 -14.60
CA PHE A 48 5.22 -13.72 -14.94
C PHE A 48 6.32 -14.76 -14.82
N PRO A 49 6.32 -15.71 -13.86
CA PRO A 49 7.32 -16.76 -13.81
C PRO A 49 7.40 -17.54 -15.11
N LYS A 50 6.26 -17.91 -15.69
CA LYS A 50 6.19 -18.69 -16.93
C LYS A 50 6.52 -17.88 -18.18
N LEU A 51 6.12 -16.62 -18.22
CA LEU A 51 6.20 -15.77 -19.42
C LEU A 51 7.51 -15.01 -19.57
N PHE A 52 8.11 -14.61 -18.46
CA PHE A 52 9.34 -13.80 -18.46
C PHE A 52 10.59 -14.60 -18.07
N PHE A 53 10.42 -15.78 -17.46
CA PHE A 53 11.54 -16.64 -17.03
C PHE A 53 11.34 -18.12 -17.43
N PRO A 54 10.99 -18.41 -18.71
CA PRO A 54 10.61 -19.78 -19.13
C PRO A 54 11.77 -20.79 -19.05
N GLN A 55 13.02 -20.30 -19.03
CA GLN A 55 14.23 -21.15 -18.96
C GLN A 55 14.67 -21.43 -17.52
N ALA A 56 14.11 -20.74 -16.52
CA ALA A 56 14.45 -20.93 -15.13
C ALA A 56 13.63 -22.10 -14.52
N THR A 57 14.18 -22.71 -13.46
CA THR A 57 13.38 -23.64 -12.66
C THR A 57 12.18 -22.90 -12.06
N GLU A 58 11.10 -23.61 -11.74
CA GLU A 58 9.87 -23.00 -11.22
C GLU A 58 10.13 -22.09 -10.02
N ILE A 59 10.98 -22.52 -9.09
CA ILE A 59 11.37 -21.73 -7.90
C ILE A 59 12.16 -20.50 -8.32
N ASN A 60 13.15 -20.62 -9.19
CA ASN A 60 13.97 -19.49 -9.63
C ASN A 60 13.16 -18.49 -10.46
N ALA A 61 12.23 -18.95 -11.28
CA ALA A 61 11.30 -18.10 -12.01
C ALA A 61 10.40 -17.28 -11.06
N LEU A 62 9.87 -17.93 -10.02
CA LEU A 62 9.06 -17.28 -9.00
C LEU A 62 9.89 -16.27 -8.19
N LEU A 63 11.08 -16.65 -7.74
CA LEU A 63 11.98 -15.74 -7.02
C LEU A 63 12.39 -14.54 -7.86
N SER A 64 12.67 -14.75 -9.17
CA SER A 64 12.96 -13.65 -10.10
C SER A 64 11.78 -12.70 -10.26
N SER A 65 10.58 -13.23 -10.37
CA SER A 65 9.34 -12.44 -10.44
C SER A 65 9.11 -11.62 -9.17
N PHE A 66 9.36 -12.21 -7.99
CA PHE A 66 9.28 -11.48 -6.73
C PHE A 66 10.42 -10.45 -6.55
N ALA A 67 11.62 -10.74 -7.06
CA ALA A 67 12.70 -9.76 -7.06
C ALA A 67 12.31 -8.50 -7.85
N ILE A 68 11.70 -8.67 -9.03
CA ILE A 68 11.19 -7.53 -9.81
C ILE A 68 10.04 -6.84 -9.07
N PHE A 69 9.14 -7.58 -8.41
CA PHE A 69 8.13 -6.98 -7.55
C PHE A 69 8.76 -6.10 -6.47
N GLY A 70 9.87 -6.55 -5.88
CA GLY A 70 10.65 -5.85 -4.87
C GLY A 70 11.29 -4.53 -5.37
N VAL A 71 11.62 -4.43 -6.65
CA VAL A 71 12.22 -3.22 -7.26
C VAL A 71 11.39 -1.97 -6.99
N ALA A 72 10.05 -2.09 -7.00
CA ALA A 72 9.19 -0.95 -6.70
C ALA A 72 9.38 -0.40 -5.27
N PHE A 73 9.64 -1.26 -4.28
CA PHE A 73 9.88 -0.82 -2.90
C PHE A 73 11.19 -0.04 -2.76
N ILE A 74 12.22 -0.42 -3.53
CA ILE A 74 13.50 0.32 -3.59
C ILE A 74 13.30 1.65 -4.30
N ALA A 75 12.50 1.71 -5.35
CA ALA A 75 12.20 2.92 -6.09
C ALA A 75 11.35 3.94 -5.31
N ARG A 76 10.48 3.49 -4.39
CA ARG A 76 9.58 4.37 -3.60
C ARG A 76 10.30 5.47 -2.81
N PRO A 77 11.34 5.21 -2.02
CA PRO A 77 12.09 6.28 -1.34
C PRO A 77 12.69 7.30 -2.32
N ILE A 78 13.21 6.84 -3.46
CA ILE A 78 13.72 7.73 -4.51
C ILE A 78 12.58 8.59 -5.07
N GLY A 79 11.44 7.97 -5.37
CA GLY A 79 10.22 8.64 -5.80
C GLY A 79 9.70 9.64 -4.78
N SER A 80 9.74 9.32 -3.48
CA SER A 80 9.30 10.22 -2.42
C SER A 80 10.15 11.48 -2.33
N VAL A 81 11.46 11.37 -2.57
CA VAL A 81 12.37 12.52 -2.66
C VAL A 81 12.05 13.34 -3.90
N LEU A 82 11.93 12.70 -5.06
CA LEU A 82 11.68 13.36 -6.34
C LEU A 82 10.32 14.08 -6.33
N PHE A 83 9.24 13.35 -6.15
CA PHE A 83 7.88 13.90 -6.18
C PHE A 83 7.59 14.76 -4.95
N GLY A 84 8.17 14.45 -3.79
CA GLY A 84 8.09 15.29 -2.60
C GLY A 84 8.72 16.66 -2.84
N HIS A 85 9.93 16.71 -3.41
CA HIS A 85 10.61 17.97 -3.76
C HIS A 85 9.75 18.81 -4.71
N PHE A 86 9.24 18.22 -5.78
CA PHE A 86 8.39 18.91 -6.73
C PHE A 86 7.04 19.31 -6.11
N GLY A 87 6.45 18.48 -5.26
CA GLY A 87 5.19 18.76 -4.58
C GLY A 87 5.27 19.93 -3.61
N ASP A 88 6.36 20.03 -2.86
CA ASP A 88 6.60 21.14 -1.94
C ASP A 88 7.04 22.43 -2.67
N LYS A 89 7.62 22.32 -3.89
CA LYS A 89 8.14 23.47 -4.65
C LYS A 89 7.15 24.04 -5.67
N PHE A 90 6.48 23.18 -6.42
CA PHE A 90 5.63 23.57 -7.56
C PHE A 90 4.14 23.32 -7.35
N GLY A 91 3.77 22.67 -6.25
CA GLY A 91 2.38 22.38 -5.91
C GLY A 91 2.03 20.89 -6.02
N ARG A 92 1.01 20.53 -5.26
CA ARG A 92 0.62 19.12 -5.07
C ARG A 92 -0.19 18.58 -6.24
N LYS A 93 -1.01 19.44 -6.88
CA LYS A 93 -1.83 19.05 -8.04
C LYS A 93 -0.98 18.57 -9.21
N GLY A 94 0.04 19.33 -9.60
CA GLY A 94 0.92 18.99 -10.71
C GLY A 94 1.69 17.70 -10.45
N THR A 95 2.17 17.53 -9.24
CA THR A 95 2.90 16.33 -8.79
C THR A 95 2.01 15.09 -8.81
N LEU A 96 0.77 15.18 -8.32
CA LEU A 96 -0.21 14.10 -8.37
C LEU A 96 -0.61 13.69 -9.80
N VAL A 97 -0.67 14.65 -10.72
CA VAL A 97 -0.90 14.35 -12.14
C VAL A 97 0.29 13.62 -12.76
N ALA A 98 1.51 14.09 -12.48
CA ALA A 98 2.73 13.47 -12.99
C ALA A 98 2.93 12.05 -12.45
N SER A 99 2.69 11.81 -11.16
CA SER A 99 2.78 10.47 -10.55
C SER A 99 1.75 9.52 -11.14
N LEU A 100 0.48 9.95 -11.27
CA LEU A 100 -0.58 9.14 -11.89
C LEU A 100 -0.24 8.75 -13.34
N LEU A 101 0.24 9.69 -14.15
CA LEU A 101 0.64 9.41 -15.52
C LEU A 101 1.83 8.44 -15.59
N THR A 102 2.86 8.65 -14.75
CA THR A 102 4.04 7.77 -14.71
C THR A 102 3.64 6.34 -14.34
N MET A 103 2.79 6.19 -13.32
CA MET A 103 2.34 4.88 -12.87
C MET A 103 1.46 4.19 -13.91
N GLY A 104 0.43 4.88 -14.37
CA GLY A 104 -0.53 4.28 -15.29
C GLY A 104 0.05 3.96 -16.66
N LEU A 105 0.93 4.81 -17.20
CA LEU A 105 1.65 4.50 -18.45
C LEU A 105 2.60 3.30 -18.26
N ALA A 106 3.33 3.23 -17.14
CA ALA A 106 4.16 2.07 -16.85
C ALA A 106 3.33 0.78 -16.76
N THR A 107 2.19 0.83 -16.08
CA THR A 107 1.26 -0.31 -15.99
C THR A 107 0.72 -0.71 -17.36
N PHE A 108 0.25 0.24 -18.14
CA PHE A 108 -0.24 0.00 -19.49
C PHE A 108 0.81 -0.66 -20.39
N PHE A 109 2.04 -0.14 -20.37
CA PHE A 109 3.14 -0.72 -21.16
C PHE A 109 3.56 -2.11 -20.69
N ILE A 110 3.42 -2.46 -19.41
CA ILE A 110 3.60 -3.84 -18.95
C ILE A 110 2.62 -4.78 -19.67
N GLY A 111 1.36 -4.37 -19.84
CA GLY A 111 0.36 -5.14 -20.58
C GLY A 111 0.70 -5.34 -22.07
N LEU A 112 1.52 -4.47 -22.66
CA LEU A 112 1.96 -4.55 -24.06
C LEU A 112 3.29 -5.28 -24.26
N LEU A 113 4.02 -5.60 -23.18
CA LEU A 113 5.34 -6.24 -23.31
C LEU A 113 5.24 -7.58 -24.04
N PRO A 114 6.13 -7.84 -25.03
CA PRO A 114 6.36 -9.19 -25.53
C PRO A 114 6.85 -10.10 -24.41
N THR A 115 6.57 -11.38 -24.52
CA THR A 115 7.08 -12.39 -23.56
C THR A 115 8.50 -12.79 -23.91
N ALA A 116 9.25 -13.36 -22.97
CA ALA A 116 10.60 -13.83 -23.19
C ALA A 116 10.69 -15.00 -24.22
N SER A 117 9.57 -15.64 -24.55
CA SER A 117 9.48 -16.68 -25.59
C SER A 117 9.53 -16.14 -27.02
N VAL A 118 9.34 -14.83 -27.22
CA VAL A 118 9.44 -14.21 -28.53
C VAL A 118 10.91 -14.06 -28.93
N ALA A 119 11.25 -14.35 -30.17
CA ALA A 119 12.61 -14.27 -30.68
C ALA A 119 13.21 -12.87 -30.45
N GLY A 120 14.40 -12.80 -29.84
CA GLY A 120 15.09 -11.56 -29.48
C GLY A 120 14.65 -10.91 -28.16
N TRP A 121 13.59 -11.42 -27.50
CA TRP A 121 13.03 -10.82 -26.30
C TRP A 121 13.39 -11.55 -24.97
N ALA A 122 14.16 -12.61 -25.04
CA ALA A 122 14.51 -13.42 -23.87
C ALA A 122 15.15 -12.61 -22.71
N VAL A 123 15.98 -11.61 -23.02
CA VAL A 123 16.62 -10.72 -22.05
C VAL A 123 15.91 -9.37 -21.98
N LEU A 124 15.46 -8.85 -23.13
CA LEU A 124 14.87 -7.51 -23.22
C LEU A 124 13.53 -7.42 -22.50
N ALA A 125 12.67 -8.47 -22.56
CA ALA A 125 11.38 -8.46 -21.89
C ALA A 125 11.49 -8.38 -20.35
N PRO A 126 12.29 -9.21 -19.67
CA PRO A 126 12.52 -9.05 -18.22
C PRO A 126 13.15 -7.71 -17.86
N LEU A 127 14.10 -7.20 -18.66
CA LEU A 127 14.73 -5.90 -18.41
C LEU A 127 13.73 -4.75 -18.48
N LEU A 128 12.88 -4.72 -19.51
CA LEU A 128 11.84 -3.71 -19.64
C LEU A 128 10.80 -3.83 -18.52
N LEU A 129 10.47 -5.06 -18.09
CA LEU A 129 9.58 -5.27 -16.96
C LEU A 129 10.18 -4.66 -15.67
N VAL A 130 11.48 -4.82 -15.42
CA VAL A 130 12.20 -4.18 -14.31
C VAL A 130 12.14 -2.67 -14.39
N LEU A 131 12.41 -2.09 -15.58
CA LEU A 131 12.39 -0.63 -15.78
C LEU A 131 10.98 -0.04 -15.58
N LEU A 132 9.95 -0.68 -16.11
CA LEU A 132 8.56 -0.26 -15.92
C LEU A 132 8.14 -0.40 -14.45
N ARG A 133 8.57 -1.48 -13.78
CA ARG A 133 8.32 -1.66 -12.36
C ARG A 133 9.02 -0.62 -11.49
N PHE A 134 10.24 -0.24 -11.85
CA PHE A 134 10.96 0.86 -11.21
C PHE A 134 10.21 2.20 -11.39
N ALA A 135 9.73 2.49 -12.60
CA ALA A 135 8.92 3.69 -12.87
C ALA A 135 7.61 3.72 -12.05
N GLN A 136 6.91 2.58 -11.92
CA GLN A 136 5.74 2.46 -11.03
C GLN A 136 6.14 2.77 -9.57
N GLY A 137 7.25 2.21 -9.10
CA GLY A 137 7.73 2.46 -7.74
C GLY A 137 8.07 3.92 -7.48
N LEU A 138 8.71 4.61 -8.43
CA LEU A 138 8.96 6.05 -8.34
C LEU A 138 7.65 6.83 -8.16
N ALA A 139 6.66 6.56 -8.99
CA ALA A 139 5.35 7.22 -8.93
C ALA A 139 4.66 7.00 -7.57
N LEU A 140 4.60 5.76 -7.10
CA LEU A 140 4.04 5.38 -5.80
C LEU A 140 4.69 6.13 -4.64
N GLY A 141 5.98 6.44 -4.74
CA GLY A 141 6.72 7.14 -3.69
C GLY A 141 6.17 8.52 -3.35
N GLY A 142 5.59 9.23 -4.32
CA GLY A 142 5.03 10.58 -4.12
C GLY A 142 3.51 10.62 -3.96
N GLU A 143 2.80 9.67 -4.52
CA GLU A 143 1.34 9.69 -4.68
C GLU A 143 0.59 9.72 -3.34
N TRP A 144 0.91 8.79 -2.44
CA TRP A 144 0.20 8.62 -1.19
C TRP A 144 0.17 9.89 -0.34
N SER A 145 1.32 10.54 -0.13
CA SER A 145 1.39 11.77 0.67
C SER A 145 0.62 12.92 0.04
N GLY A 146 0.65 13.01 -1.29
CA GLY A 146 -0.14 14.00 -2.02
C GLY A 146 -1.65 13.81 -1.82
N ALA A 147 -2.14 12.59 -1.90
CA ALA A 147 -3.54 12.26 -1.68
C ALA A 147 -3.97 12.48 -0.22
N ALA A 148 -3.12 12.06 0.74
CA ALA A 148 -3.34 12.28 2.17
C ALA A 148 -3.42 13.77 2.50
N LEU A 149 -2.49 14.58 1.99
CA LEU A 149 -2.48 16.04 2.21
C LEU A 149 -3.66 16.72 1.52
N LEU A 150 -4.00 16.31 0.29
CA LEU A 150 -5.18 16.84 -0.38
C LEU A 150 -6.45 16.66 0.48
N ALA A 151 -6.62 15.48 1.08
CA ALA A 151 -7.76 15.20 1.94
C ALA A 151 -7.70 15.96 3.28
N THR A 152 -6.56 15.93 3.97
CA THR A 152 -6.43 16.46 5.33
C THR A 152 -6.34 17.98 5.40
N GLU A 153 -5.75 18.64 4.40
CA GLU A 153 -5.67 20.11 4.33
C GLU A 153 -6.98 20.78 3.92
N ASN A 154 -7.85 20.07 3.20
CA ASN A 154 -9.19 20.54 2.88
C ASN A 154 -10.24 20.07 3.91
N ALA A 155 -9.83 19.37 4.96
CA ALA A 155 -10.72 18.89 6.01
C ALA A 155 -11.15 20.05 6.93
N PRO A 156 -12.42 20.08 7.37
CA PRO A 156 -12.83 20.95 8.47
C PRO A 156 -12.01 20.69 9.73
N GLN A 157 -11.85 21.72 10.56
CA GLN A 157 -11.19 21.58 11.86
C GLN A 157 -11.80 20.42 12.67
N GLY A 158 -10.97 19.58 13.28
CA GLY A 158 -11.38 18.40 14.06
C GLY A 158 -11.92 17.25 13.21
N LYS A 159 -11.70 17.22 11.88
CA LYS A 159 -12.14 16.12 10.98
C LYS A 159 -11.02 15.59 10.07
N ARG A 160 -9.76 15.90 10.36
CA ARG A 160 -8.63 15.49 9.50
C ARG A 160 -8.48 13.98 9.41
N ALA A 161 -8.60 13.25 10.53
CA ALA A 161 -8.51 11.80 10.50
C ALA A 161 -9.69 11.19 9.73
N VAL A 162 -10.90 11.75 9.85
CA VAL A 162 -12.06 11.32 9.06
C VAL A 162 -11.82 11.51 7.57
N TYR A 163 -11.36 12.70 7.15
CA TYR A 163 -11.06 12.97 5.74
C TYR A 163 -9.89 12.13 5.22
N GLY A 164 -8.88 11.89 6.06
CA GLY A 164 -7.75 11.04 5.77
C GLY A 164 -8.13 9.57 5.48
N THR A 165 -9.26 9.07 6.00
CA THR A 165 -9.68 7.69 5.70
C THR A 165 -10.08 7.48 4.24
N PHE A 166 -10.55 8.51 3.54
CA PHE A 166 -11.01 8.35 2.15
C PHE A 166 -9.89 7.95 1.17
N PRO A 167 -8.72 8.61 1.13
CA PRO A 167 -7.62 8.11 0.32
C PRO A 167 -7.16 6.71 0.74
N GLN A 168 -7.27 6.34 2.02
CA GLN A 168 -6.90 5.01 2.50
C GLN A 168 -7.84 3.90 2.01
N LEU A 169 -9.11 4.21 1.72
CA LEU A 169 -10.05 3.27 1.10
C LEU A 169 -9.62 2.81 -0.30
N GLY A 170 -8.75 3.54 -0.97
CA GLY A 170 -8.18 3.12 -2.25
C GLY A 170 -7.52 1.75 -2.18
N ALA A 171 -6.87 1.40 -1.04
CA ALA A 171 -6.21 0.12 -0.87
C ALA A 171 -7.19 -1.07 -0.89
N PRO A 172 -8.23 -1.16 -0.03
CA PRO A 172 -9.18 -2.28 -0.09
C PRO A 172 -9.98 -2.31 -1.40
N ILE A 173 -10.39 -1.16 -1.94
CA ILE A 173 -11.13 -1.12 -3.21
C ILE A 173 -10.25 -1.59 -4.36
N GLY A 174 -9.01 -1.10 -4.47
CA GLY A 174 -8.06 -1.51 -5.50
C GLY A 174 -7.74 -3.00 -5.43
N PHE A 175 -7.57 -3.55 -4.20
CA PHE A 175 -7.36 -4.99 -4.00
C PHE A 175 -8.53 -5.84 -4.52
N ILE A 176 -9.76 -5.47 -4.15
CA ILE A 176 -10.97 -6.18 -4.57
C ILE A 176 -11.10 -6.12 -6.09
N LEU A 177 -10.99 -4.93 -6.70
CA LEU A 177 -11.10 -4.77 -8.15
C LEU A 177 -10.06 -5.59 -8.92
N ALA A 178 -8.80 -5.52 -8.50
CA ALA A 178 -7.71 -6.27 -9.14
C ALA A 178 -7.96 -7.78 -9.09
N ASN A 179 -8.27 -8.32 -7.90
CA ASN A 179 -8.45 -9.76 -7.74
C ASN A 179 -9.74 -10.27 -8.39
N LEU A 180 -10.85 -9.52 -8.35
CA LEU A 180 -12.07 -9.90 -9.06
C LEU A 180 -11.85 -10.00 -10.56
N LEU A 181 -11.07 -9.09 -11.16
CA LEU A 181 -10.75 -9.19 -12.60
C LEU A 181 -9.96 -10.47 -12.90
N PHE A 182 -8.92 -10.77 -12.13
CA PHE A 182 -8.17 -12.01 -12.33
C PHE A 182 -9.01 -13.26 -12.11
N ILE A 183 -9.88 -13.29 -11.09
CA ILE A 183 -10.81 -14.40 -10.85
C ILE A 183 -11.75 -14.55 -12.06
N TRP A 184 -12.31 -13.46 -12.55
CA TRP A 184 -13.26 -13.48 -13.67
C TRP A 184 -12.59 -13.96 -14.96
N PHE A 185 -11.43 -13.41 -15.33
CA PHE A 185 -10.72 -13.83 -16.52
C PHE A 185 -10.21 -15.28 -16.44
N ASN A 186 -9.75 -15.72 -15.28
CA ASN A 186 -9.34 -17.10 -15.06
C ASN A 186 -10.51 -18.09 -15.12
N ALA A 187 -11.72 -17.66 -14.80
CA ALA A 187 -12.93 -18.50 -14.91
C ALA A 187 -13.55 -18.46 -16.31
N ALA A 188 -13.42 -17.34 -17.04
CA ALA A 188 -14.05 -17.15 -18.35
C ALA A 188 -13.19 -17.67 -19.53
N LEU A 189 -11.89 -17.80 -19.35
CA LEU A 189 -10.92 -18.19 -20.36
C LEU A 189 -10.30 -19.56 -20.06
N SER A 190 -9.91 -20.28 -21.12
CA SER A 190 -9.06 -21.47 -20.94
C SER A 190 -7.68 -21.09 -20.36
N PRO A 191 -6.94 -21.99 -19.72
CA PRO A 191 -5.59 -21.74 -19.21
C PRO A 191 -4.64 -21.21 -20.32
N GLU A 192 -4.81 -21.71 -21.55
CA GLU A 192 -4.03 -21.30 -22.71
C GLU A 192 -4.36 -19.87 -23.12
N GLU A 193 -5.64 -19.52 -23.25
CA GLU A 193 -6.10 -18.17 -23.59
C GLU A 193 -5.71 -17.16 -22.49
N PHE A 194 -5.90 -17.53 -21.22
CA PHE A 194 -5.49 -16.71 -20.11
C PHE A 194 -3.98 -16.40 -20.16
N THR A 195 -3.14 -17.40 -20.43
CA THR A 195 -1.69 -17.25 -20.52
C THR A 195 -1.26 -16.49 -21.78
N ALA A 196 -1.96 -16.68 -22.90
CA ALA A 196 -1.63 -16.02 -24.16
C ALA A 196 -1.94 -14.51 -24.13
N TRP A 197 -3.12 -14.12 -23.67
CA TRP A 197 -3.58 -12.73 -23.72
C TRP A 197 -4.39 -12.26 -22.51
N GLY A 198 -5.13 -13.13 -21.84
CA GLY A 198 -6.09 -12.75 -20.81
C GLY A 198 -5.47 -11.96 -19.65
N TRP A 199 -4.26 -12.30 -19.25
CA TRP A 199 -3.52 -11.59 -18.19
C TRP A 199 -3.18 -10.14 -18.52
N ARG A 200 -3.17 -9.77 -19.82
CA ARG A 200 -2.84 -8.42 -20.29
C ARG A 200 -3.99 -7.43 -20.04
N VAL A 201 -5.23 -7.93 -20.05
CA VAL A 201 -6.42 -7.09 -19.98
C VAL A 201 -6.48 -6.24 -18.71
N PRO A 202 -6.23 -6.75 -17.51
CA PRO A 202 -6.16 -5.92 -16.30
C PRO A 202 -5.15 -4.76 -16.41
N PHE A 203 -3.99 -4.99 -17.04
CA PHE A 203 -2.98 -3.95 -17.26
C PHE A 203 -3.43 -2.91 -18.29
N LEU A 204 -4.07 -3.33 -19.36
CA LEU A 204 -4.57 -2.42 -20.41
C LEU A 204 -5.75 -1.57 -19.92
N LEU A 205 -6.59 -2.12 -19.02
CA LEU A 205 -7.68 -1.38 -18.35
C LEU A 205 -7.17 -0.24 -17.47
N SER A 206 -5.91 -0.29 -17.03
CA SER A 206 -5.29 0.82 -16.31
C SER A 206 -5.33 2.13 -17.11
N ALA A 207 -5.23 2.09 -18.43
CA ALA A 207 -5.35 3.28 -19.28
C ALA A 207 -6.70 4.01 -19.10
N VAL A 208 -7.80 3.25 -18.98
CA VAL A 208 -9.13 3.82 -18.72
C VAL A 208 -9.17 4.47 -17.34
N LEU A 209 -8.64 3.79 -16.33
CA LEU A 209 -8.59 4.30 -14.98
C LEU A 209 -7.73 5.58 -14.88
N VAL A 210 -6.60 5.63 -15.59
CA VAL A 210 -5.74 6.82 -15.68
C VAL A 210 -6.48 8.00 -16.31
N ILE A 211 -7.23 7.79 -17.38
CA ILE A 211 -8.04 8.86 -18.02
C ILE A 211 -9.06 9.42 -17.00
N VAL A 212 -9.75 8.54 -16.27
CA VAL A 212 -10.71 8.95 -15.24
C VAL A 212 -10.01 9.72 -14.12
N GLY A 213 -8.89 9.20 -13.62
CA GLY A 213 -8.11 9.85 -12.56
C GLY A 213 -7.57 11.21 -12.98
N LEU A 214 -7.06 11.32 -14.22
CA LEU A 214 -6.58 12.57 -14.80
C LEU A 214 -7.69 13.61 -14.93
N TYR A 215 -8.86 13.22 -15.46
CA TYR A 215 -10.01 14.10 -15.55
C TYR A 215 -10.43 14.67 -14.19
N VAL A 216 -10.45 13.83 -13.16
CA VAL A 216 -10.80 14.25 -11.80
C VAL A 216 -9.74 15.21 -11.23
N ARG A 217 -8.45 14.90 -11.37
CA ARG A 217 -7.34 15.69 -10.82
C ARG A 217 -7.16 17.05 -11.51
N LEU A 218 -7.37 17.12 -12.82
CA LEU A 218 -7.28 18.40 -13.55
C LEU A 218 -8.32 19.42 -13.07
N LYS A 219 -9.47 18.96 -12.55
CA LYS A 219 -10.52 19.82 -12.00
C LYS A 219 -10.28 20.33 -10.57
N LEU A 220 -9.22 19.84 -9.89
CA LEU A 220 -8.85 20.31 -8.56
C LEU A 220 -8.13 21.66 -8.61
N VAL A 221 -8.31 22.45 -7.56
CA VAL A 221 -7.55 23.67 -7.29
C VAL A 221 -6.59 23.39 -6.15
N GLU A 222 -5.42 24.03 -6.16
CA GLU A 222 -4.38 23.89 -5.13
C GLU A 222 -4.90 24.27 -3.74
N SER A 223 -4.41 23.62 -2.67
CA SER A 223 -4.88 23.86 -1.30
C SER A 223 -4.58 25.27 -0.80
N VAL A 224 -5.47 25.82 0.03
CA VAL A 224 -5.31 27.16 0.62
C VAL A 224 -4.03 27.24 1.45
N SER A 225 -3.72 26.19 2.21
CA SER A 225 -2.49 26.13 3.03
C SER A 225 -1.23 26.26 2.18
N PHE A 226 -1.18 25.58 1.03
CA PHE A 226 -0.03 25.66 0.12
C PHE A 226 0.02 27.01 -0.62
N GLN A 227 -1.12 27.58 -1.00
CA GLN A 227 -1.18 28.93 -1.60
C GLN A 227 -0.61 29.99 -0.64
N LYS A 228 -0.83 29.85 0.68
CA LYS A 228 -0.24 30.73 1.70
C LYS A 228 1.28 30.60 1.75
N VAL A 229 1.82 29.38 1.73
CA VAL A 229 3.27 29.13 1.70
C VAL A 229 3.93 29.76 0.47
N LEU A 230 3.28 29.69 -0.70
CA LEU A 230 3.75 30.34 -1.93
C LEU A 230 3.75 31.88 -1.83
N LYS A 231 2.69 32.46 -1.25
CA LYS A 231 2.56 33.92 -1.10
C LYS A 231 3.58 34.51 -0.11
N GLU A 232 3.92 33.74 0.94
CA GLU A 232 4.86 34.15 1.98
C GLU A 232 6.33 33.86 1.63
N ASP A 233 6.60 33.33 0.43
CA ASP A 233 7.95 32.90 -0.06
C ASP A 233 8.68 31.97 0.94
N LYS A 234 7.92 31.13 1.65
CA LYS A 234 8.42 30.19 2.67
C LYS A 234 8.67 28.77 2.10
N VAL A 235 8.72 28.63 0.79
CA VAL A 235 9.04 27.37 0.14
C VAL A 235 10.51 27.00 0.41
N ALA A 236 10.73 25.82 0.97
CA ALA A 236 12.09 25.33 1.22
C ALA A 236 12.85 25.18 -0.11
N LYS A 237 14.07 25.72 -0.20
CA LYS A 237 14.92 25.62 -1.43
C LYS A 237 15.21 24.16 -1.81
N VAL A 238 15.49 23.32 -0.81
CA VAL A 238 15.73 21.88 -0.96
C VAL A 238 14.96 21.14 0.15
N PRO A 239 13.63 20.85 -0.03
CA PRO A 239 12.78 20.26 1.01
C PRO A 239 13.33 18.97 1.61
N PHE A 240 13.91 18.08 0.79
CA PHE A 240 14.50 16.83 1.26
C PHE A 240 15.67 17.07 2.23
N ALA A 241 16.61 17.94 1.87
CA ALA A 241 17.77 18.25 2.73
C ALA A 241 17.32 18.89 4.05
N ALA A 242 16.33 19.79 4.01
CA ALA A 242 15.73 20.40 5.19
C ALA A 242 15.04 19.33 6.07
N THR A 243 14.30 18.40 5.47
CA THR A 243 13.64 17.29 6.16
C THR A 243 14.65 16.42 6.90
N ILE A 244 15.71 15.97 6.21
CA ILE A 244 16.71 15.07 6.83
C ILE A 244 17.55 15.79 7.87
N LYS A 245 18.00 17.04 7.60
CA LYS A 245 18.87 17.78 8.51
C LYS A 245 18.14 18.20 9.80
N SER A 246 16.91 18.70 9.68
CA SER A 246 16.19 19.34 10.79
C SER A 246 15.06 18.49 11.36
N HIS A 247 14.52 17.50 10.60
CA HIS A 247 13.34 16.74 10.96
C HIS A 247 13.55 15.21 10.92
N TRP A 248 14.79 14.73 11.07
CA TRP A 248 15.09 13.28 11.06
C TRP A 248 14.37 12.49 12.16
N ARG A 249 14.16 13.11 13.34
CA ARG A 249 13.41 12.48 14.46
C ARG A 249 11.93 12.22 14.08
N PRO A 250 11.17 13.18 13.58
CA PRO A 250 9.84 12.95 13.00
C PRO A 250 9.83 11.91 11.87
N VAL A 251 10.86 11.89 10.99
CA VAL A 251 10.97 10.87 9.93
C VAL A 251 11.08 9.47 10.53
N LEU A 252 12.00 9.26 11.49
CA LEU A 252 12.14 7.98 12.17
C LEU A 252 10.87 7.60 12.93
N ALA A 253 10.28 8.53 13.68
CA ALA A 253 9.03 8.30 14.40
C ALA A 253 7.92 7.84 13.44
N GLY A 254 7.67 8.55 12.35
CA GLY A 254 6.68 8.20 11.34
C GLY A 254 6.97 6.85 10.67
N THR A 255 8.25 6.54 10.41
CA THR A 255 8.69 5.25 9.87
C THR A 255 8.27 4.09 10.78
N PHE A 256 8.54 4.18 12.07
CA PHE A 256 8.20 3.11 13.02
C PHE A 256 6.71 3.11 13.40
N ILE A 257 6.02 4.26 13.38
CA ILE A 257 4.56 4.34 13.56
C ILE A 257 3.84 3.52 12.48
N MET A 258 4.33 3.55 11.25
CA MET A 258 3.72 2.82 10.12
C MET A 258 4.19 1.35 10.04
N LEU A 259 5.23 0.93 10.75
CA LEU A 259 5.89 -0.36 10.60
C LEU A 259 4.95 -1.55 10.80
N ALA A 260 4.24 -1.62 11.95
CA ALA A 260 3.32 -2.72 12.22
C ALA A 260 2.18 -2.80 11.19
N THR A 261 1.73 -1.68 10.65
CA THR A 261 0.72 -1.62 9.60
C THR A 261 1.19 -2.33 8.34
N TYR A 262 2.42 -2.07 7.89
CA TYR A 262 2.99 -2.74 6.73
C TYR A 262 3.23 -4.23 6.97
N VAL A 263 3.83 -4.59 8.10
CA VAL A 263 4.08 -6.00 8.44
C VAL A 263 2.77 -6.78 8.50
N LEU A 264 1.76 -6.26 9.20
CA LEU A 264 0.43 -6.86 9.26
C LEU A 264 -0.17 -7.05 7.87
N PHE A 265 -0.16 -6.02 7.02
CA PHE A 265 -0.75 -6.08 5.69
C PHE A 265 -0.14 -7.19 4.82
N TYR A 266 1.20 -7.27 4.75
CA TYR A 266 1.87 -8.25 3.89
C TYR A 266 1.83 -9.67 4.45
N ILE A 267 1.78 -9.82 5.77
CA ILE A 267 1.50 -11.13 6.37
C ILE A 267 0.06 -11.54 6.03
N MET A 268 -0.93 -10.66 6.23
CA MET A 268 -2.35 -10.97 5.98
C MET A 268 -2.69 -11.21 4.51
N THR A 269 -1.95 -10.66 3.56
CA THR A 269 -2.18 -10.83 2.13
C THR A 269 -1.29 -11.91 1.52
N SER A 270 0.02 -11.68 1.49
CA SER A 270 0.96 -12.53 0.74
C SER A 270 1.32 -13.82 1.49
N PHE A 271 1.64 -13.72 2.79
CA PHE A 271 2.00 -14.90 3.57
C PHE A 271 0.80 -15.83 3.75
N THR A 272 -0.37 -15.29 4.18
CA THR A 272 -1.55 -16.15 4.39
C THR A 272 -2.03 -16.80 3.10
N LEU A 273 -1.91 -16.13 1.94
CA LEU A 273 -2.22 -16.73 0.64
C LEU A 273 -1.29 -17.92 0.36
N THR A 274 0.01 -17.73 0.57
CA THR A 274 1.01 -18.81 0.37
C THR A 274 0.75 -19.98 1.31
N TYR A 275 0.58 -19.71 2.60
CA TYR A 275 0.31 -20.71 3.63
C TYR A 275 -1.05 -21.39 3.42
N GLY A 276 -2.08 -20.63 3.13
CA GLY A 276 -3.45 -21.08 2.97
C GLY A 276 -3.64 -22.03 1.79
N THR A 277 -2.94 -21.78 0.69
CA THR A 277 -3.08 -22.56 -0.56
C THR A 277 -2.09 -23.70 -0.69
N LYS A 278 -1.05 -23.76 0.15
CA LYS A 278 -0.09 -24.86 0.12
C LYS A 278 -0.72 -26.15 0.66
N PRO A 279 -0.44 -27.33 0.06
CA PRO A 279 -0.98 -28.60 0.53
C PRO A 279 -0.77 -28.83 2.02
N ALA A 280 -1.76 -29.43 2.68
CA ALA A 280 -1.74 -29.65 4.13
C ALA A 280 -0.89 -30.88 4.53
N SER A 281 -0.56 -31.75 3.58
CA SER A 281 0.30 -32.91 3.82
C SER A 281 1.22 -33.17 2.64
N VAL A 282 2.30 -33.93 2.87
CA VAL A 282 3.25 -34.32 1.84
C VAL A 282 2.61 -35.25 0.80
N GLU A 283 1.70 -36.12 1.21
CA GLU A 283 0.97 -37.04 0.31
C GLU A 283 0.07 -36.23 -0.65
N ALA A 284 -0.63 -35.20 -0.14
CA ALA A 284 -1.44 -34.33 -0.99
C ALA A 284 -0.56 -33.52 -1.97
N ALA A 285 0.63 -33.10 -1.55
CA ALA A 285 1.59 -32.43 -2.41
C ALA A 285 2.13 -33.35 -3.50
N GLN A 286 2.50 -34.60 -3.16
CA GLN A 286 2.94 -35.58 -4.10
C GLN A 286 1.86 -35.92 -5.14
N ALA A 287 0.64 -36.20 -4.70
CA ALA A 287 -0.49 -36.46 -5.60
C ALA A 287 -0.77 -35.30 -6.56
N ALA A 288 -0.67 -34.07 -6.09
CA ALA A 288 -0.81 -32.90 -6.96
C ALA A 288 0.33 -32.74 -7.97
N ALA A 289 1.57 -33.03 -7.56
CA ALA A 289 2.75 -32.98 -8.39
C ALA A 289 2.74 -34.08 -9.47
N GLU A 290 2.34 -35.31 -9.12
CA GLU A 290 2.15 -36.44 -10.06
C GLU A 290 1.07 -36.12 -11.10
N LYS A 291 -0.08 -35.57 -10.66
CA LYS A 291 -1.14 -35.14 -11.57
C LYS A 291 -0.68 -34.05 -12.54
N ALA A 292 0.25 -33.21 -12.12
CA ALA A 292 0.85 -32.17 -12.95
C ALA A 292 2.01 -32.68 -13.83
N GLY A 293 2.35 -33.99 -13.78
CA GLY A 293 3.44 -34.58 -14.54
C GLY A 293 4.84 -34.21 -14.05
N LYS A 294 4.98 -33.71 -12.82
CA LYS A 294 6.24 -33.28 -12.20
C LYS A 294 6.35 -33.85 -10.77
N PRO A 295 6.71 -35.15 -10.63
CA PRO A 295 6.81 -35.77 -9.31
C PRO A 295 7.87 -35.06 -8.44
N MET A 296 7.58 -34.95 -7.14
CA MET A 296 8.48 -34.34 -6.17
C MET A 296 9.76 -35.15 -6.02
N SER A 297 10.90 -34.50 -5.95
CA SER A 297 12.18 -35.12 -5.61
C SER A 297 12.23 -35.53 -4.13
N ALA A 298 13.12 -36.47 -3.79
CA ALA A 298 13.32 -36.88 -2.39
C ALA A 298 13.69 -35.70 -1.46
N ALA A 299 14.45 -34.71 -1.97
CA ALA A 299 14.80 -33.53 -1.22
C ALA A 299 13.60 -32.62 -0.96
N GLU A 300 12.68 -32.45 -1.91
CA GLU A 300 11.44 -31.69 -1.76
C GLU A 300 10.49 -32.36 -0.77
N VAL A 301 10.41 -33.67 -0.78
CA VAL A 301 9.62 -34.45 0.19
C VAL A 301 10.20 -34.30 1.59
N ALA A 302 11.52 -34.40 1.75
CA ALA A 302 12.20 -34.29 3.05
C ALA A 302 12.09 -32.88 3.68
N ASN A 303 12.03 -31.83 2.83
CA ASN A 303 11.92 -30.43 3.25
C ASN A 303 10.49 -29.87 3.12
N PHE A 304 9.50 -30.73 3.00
CA PHE A 304 8.12 -30.29 2.84
C PHE A 304 7.62 -29.62 4.12
N VAL A 305 6.98 -28.48 3.95
CA VAL A 305 6.36 -27.70 5.04
C VAL A 305 4.87 -27.58 4.75
N PRO A 306 3.99 -28.08 5.65
CA PRO A 306 2.55 -28.12 5.42
C PRO A 306 1.90 -26.74 5.49
N GLY A 307 0.90 -26.52 4.62
CA GLY A 307 -0.01 -25.36 4.66
C GLY A 307 -1.41 -25.74 5.13
N LEU A 308 -2.43 -24.95 4.76
CA LEU A 308 -3.84 -25.25 5.08
C LEU A 308 -4.54 -26.12 4.03
N GLY A 309 -4.01 -26.25 2.82
CA GLY A 309 -4.59 -27.05 1.75
C GLY A 309 -5.89 -26.51 1.17
N VAL A 310 -6.19 -25.23 1.35
CA VAL A 310 -7.42 -24.60 0.82
C VAL A 310 -7.24 -24.35 -0.68
N PRO A 311 -8.23 -24.71 -1.53
CA PRO A 311 -8.20 -24.39 -2.94
C PRO A 311 -8.00 -22.87 -3.15
N ARG A 312 -7.16 -22.51 -4.12
CA ARG A 312 -6.75 -21.10 -4.32
C ARG A 312 -7.93 -20.15 -4.52
N GLY A 313 -8.92 -20.56 -5.30
CA GLY A 313 -10.13 -19.74 -5.53
C GLY A 313 -10.87 -19.46 -4.23
N ASP A 314 -11.05 -20.47 -3.39
CA ASP A 314 -11.75 -20.35 -2.11
C ASP A 314 -10.97 -19.45 -1.16
N PHE A 315 -9.63 -19.58 -1.11
CA PHE A 315 -8.80 -18.72 -0.27
C PHE A 315 -8.81 -17.25 -0.72
N LEU A 316 -8.85 -17.00 -2.03
CA LEU A 316 -9.02 -15.64 -2.55
C LEU A 316 -10.36 -15.01 -2.12
N TRP A 317 -11.45 -15.78 -2.10
CA TRP A 317 -12.72 -15.30 -1.56
C TRP A 317 -12.65 -15.02 -0.06
N MET A 318 -11.95 -15.86 0.72
CA MET A 318 -11.69 -15.60 2.14
C MET A 318 -10.91 -14.29 2.34
N LEU A 319 -9.89 -14.03 1.50
CA LEU A 319 -9.15 -12.77 1.53
C LEU A 319 -10.03 -11.57 1.17
N ILE A 320 -10.86 -11.67 0.12
CA ILE A 320 -11.79 -10.60 -0.27
C ILE A 320 -12.74 -10.28 0.89
N LEU A 321 -13.28 -11.30 1.56
CA LEU A 321 -14.12 -11.10 2.75
C LEU A 321 -13.35 -10.30 3.82
N GLY A 322 -12.12 -10.71 4.16
CA GLY A 322 -11.29 -9.98 5.11
C GLY A 322 -11.04 -8.53 4.68
N VAL A 323 -10.76 -8.29 3.39
CA VAL A 323 -10.51 -6.94 2.85
C VAL A 323 -11.76 -6.05 2.88
N VAL A 324 -12.98 -6.61 2.83
CA VAL A 324 -14.20 -5.84 3.09
C VAL A 324 -14.19 -5.27 4.52
N PHE A 325 -13.80 -6.08 5.52
CA PHE A 325 -13.61 -5.60 6.89
C PHE A 325 -12.50 -4.55 6.99
N PHE A 326 -11.41 -4.73 6.25
CA PHE A 326 -10.38 -3.68 6.12
C PHE A 326 -10.98 -2.34 5.70
N GLY A 327 -11.79 -2.32 4.64
CA GLY A 327 -12.44 -1.09 4.16
C GLY A 327 -13.40 -0.49 5.19
N ILE A 328 -14.27 -1.28 5.79
CA ILE A 328 -15.24 -0.83 6.81
C ILE A 328 -14.50 -0.21 8.00
N PHE A 329 -13.51 -0.90 8.55
CA PHE A 329 -12.81 -0.43 9.74
C PHE A 329 -11.81 0.69 9.45
N THR A 330 -11.38 0.88 8.20
CA THR A 330 -10.69 2.09 7.78
C THR A 330 -11.59 3.32 7.98
N LEU A 331 -12.86 3.27 7.59
CA LEU A 331 -13.81 4.37 7.83
C LEU A 331 -14.12 4.57 9.31
N VAL A 332 -14.31 3.48 10.06
CA VAL A 332 -14.59 3.52 11.51
C VAL A 332 -13.43 4.15 12.29
N SER A 333 -12.20 3.94 11.84
CA SER A 333 -11.00 4.45 12.53
C SER A 333 -10.90 5.97 12.57
N GLY A 334 -11.38 6.66 11.54
CA GLY A 334 -11.33 8.13 11.47
C GLY A 334 -12.05 8.83 12.62
N PRO A 335 -13.37 8.63 12.82
CA PRO A 335 -14.10 9.18 13.95
C PRO A 335 -13.52 8.80 15.31
N LEU A 336 -13.04 7.56 15.47
CA LEU A 336 -12.43 7.10 16.72
C LEU A 336 -11.11 7.84 17.01
N ALA A 337 -10.26 8.00 16.00
CA ALA A 337 -9.01 8.76 16.13
C ALA A 337 -9.24 10.26 16.36
N GLU A 338 -10.36 10.83 15.85
CA GLU A 338 -10.76 12.19 16.20
C GLU A 338 -11.22 12.28 17.66
N LYS A 339 -12.01 11.30 18.13
CA LYS A 339 -12.56 11.33 19.50
C LYS A 339 -11.47 11.15 20.55
N TRP A 340 -10.62 10.12 20.40
CA TRP A 340 -9.64 9.71 21.43
C TRP A 340 -8.24 10.30 21.24
N GLY A 341 -7.98 10.96 20.11
CA GLY A 341 -6.65 11.38 19.67
C GLY A 341 -5.94 10.30 18.87
N ARG A 342 -5.02 10.73 17.97
CA ARG A 342 -4.31 9.81 17.05
C ARG A 342 -3.44 8.84 17.84
N ARG A 343 -2.63 9.37 18.77
CA ARG A 343 -1.67 8.60 19.55
C ARG A 343 -2.35 7.53 20.39
N LYS A 344 -3.32 7.91 21.25
CA LYS A 344 -3.98 6.97 22.17
C LYS A 344 -4.75 5.89 21.40
N PHE A 345 -5.45 6.27 20.34
CA PHE A 345 -6.19 5.34 19.51
C PHE A 345 -5.25 4.31 18.87
N LEU A 346 -4.18 4.76 18.19
CA LEU A 346 -3.22 3.88 17.52
C LEU A 346 -2.43 3.00 18.52
N MET A 347 -2.12 3.49 19.71
CA MET A 347 -1.51 2.65 20.77
C MET A 347 -2.45 1.49 21.15
N GLY A 348 -3.74 1.74 21.32
CA GLY A 348 -4.72 0.69 21.58
C GLY A 348 -4.82 -0.34 20.46
N VAL A 349 -4.88 0.13 19.19
CA VAL A 349 -4.91 -0.75 18.01
C VAL A 349 -3.60 -1.56 17.91
N THR A 350 -2.46 -0.94 18.15
CA THR A 350 -1.14 -1.61 18.11
C THR A 350 -1.03 -2.67 19.21
N ALA A 351 -1.58 -2.42 20.41
CA ALA A 351 -1.70 -3.44 21.45
C ALA A 351 -2.58 -4.61 20.98
N GLY A 352 -3.67 -4.32 20.25
CA GLY A 352 -4.50 -5.35 19.59
C GLY A 352 -3.71 -6.17 18.57
N ILE A 353 -2.84 -5.54 17.74
CA ILE A 353 -1.96 -6.24 16.80
C ILE A 353 -0.97 -7.14 17.53
N PHE A 354 -0.41 -6.68 18.66
CA PHE A 354 0.48 -7.49 19.51
C PHE A 354 -0.23 -8.74 20.02
N VAL A 355 -1.43 -8.61 20.58
CA VAL A 355 -2.25 -9.74 21.07
C VAL A 355 -2.61 -10.68 19.92
N PHE A 356 -2.99 -10.14 18.77
CA PHE A 356 -3.27 -10.93 17.57
C PHE A 356 -2.05 -11.73 17.11
N GLY A 357 -0.86 -11.15 17.12
CA GLY A 357 0.40 -11.84 16.86
C GLY A 357 0.68 -12.95 17.87
N ALA A 358 0.48 -12.69 19.16
CA ALA A 358 0.65 -13.69 20.22
C ALA A 358 -0.33 -14.87 20.09
N LEU A 359 -1.54 -14.63 19.60
CA LEU A 359 -2.58 -15.63 19.39
C LEU A 359 -2.62 -16.17 17.95
N TRP A 360 -1.67 -15.81 17.08
CA TRP A 360 -1.65 -16.15 15.66
C TRP A 360 -1.85 -17.64 15.39
N PHE A 361 -1.16 -18.50 16.14
CA PHE A 361 -1.22 -19.95 15.94
C PHE A 361 -2.60 -20.56 16.23
N THR A 362 -3.41 -19.93 17.09
CA THR A 362 -4.77 -20.39 17.38
C THR A 362 -5.74 -20.13 16.22
N MET A 363 -5.43 -19.18 15.35
CA MET A 363 -6.27 -18.79 14.22
C MET A 363 -5.81 -19.45 12.91
N PHE A 364 -4.51 -19.62 12.72
CA PHE A 364 -3.97 -20.18 11.47
C PHE A 364 -3.42 -21.60 11.61
N GLY A 365 -3.44 -22.21 12.78
CA GLY A 365 -3.09 -23.61 13.00
C GLY A 365 -4.25 -24.59 12.80
N PRO A 366 -5.44 -24.36 13.37
CA PRO A 366 -6.49 -25.38 13.46
C PRO A 366 -7.22 -25.72 12.15
N GLY A 367 -7.07 -24.91 11.08
CA GLY A 367 -7.70 -25.19 9.79
C GLY A 367 -8.46 -23.99 9.18
N PRO A 368 -9.15 -24.22 8.03
CA PRO A 368 -9.74 -23.13 7.22
C PRO A 368 -10.79 -22.29 7.97
N GLY A 369 -11.61 -22.91 8.83
CA GLY A 369 -12.64 -22.18 9.60
C GLY A 369 -12.05 -21.17 10.59
N ALA A 370 -10.97 -21.55 11.29
CA ALA A 370 -10.24 -20.62 12.17
C ALA A 370 -9.51 -19.56 11.36
N ALA A 371 -8.96 -19.90 10.20
CA ALA A 371 -8.28 -18.97 9.32
C ALA A 371 -9.20 -17.84 8.81
N ILE A 372 -10.47 -18.12 8.51
CA ILE A 372 -11.45 -17.07 8.15
C ILE A 372 -11.58 -16.04 9.30
N VAL A 373 -11.70 -16.50 10.54
CA VAL A 373 -11.76 -15.63 11.71
C VAL A 373 -10.48 -14.81 11.84
N GLY A 374 -9.32 -15.47 11.67
CA GLY A 374 -8.01 -14.82 11.67
C GLY A 374 -7.90 -13.73 10.61
N LEU A 375 -8.39 -13.98 9.39
CA LEU A 375 -8.42 -13.00 8.30
C LEU A 375 -9.32 -11.81 8.65
N ILE A 376 -10.53 -12.05 9.14
CA ILE A 376 -11.46 -10.97 9.54
C ILE A 376 -10.85 -10.11 10.64
N VAL A 377 -10.29 -10.71 11.70
CA VAL A 377 -9.66 -9.97 12.80
C VAL A 377 -8.45 -9.20 12.34
N GLY A 378 -7.54 -9.84 11.60
CA GLY A 378 -6.32 -9.19 11.09
C GLY A 378 -6.62 -8.02 10.15
N PHE A 379 -7.56 -8.16 9.23
CA PHE A 379 -7.97 -7.08 8.34
C PHE A 379 -8.80 -6.00 9.05
N THR A 380 -9.52 -6.33 10.11
CA THR A 380 -10.14 -5.32 11.00
C THR A 380 -9.07 -4.46 11.67
N LEU A 381 -8.05 -5.08 12.27
CA LEU A 381 -6.92 -4.36 12.86
C LEU A 381 -6.16 -3.54 11.81
N MET A 382 -6.02 -4.09 10.58
CA MET A 382 -5.43 -3.36 9.47
C MET A 382 -6.21 -2.08 9.15
N GLY A 383 -7.53 -2.14 9.07
CA GLY A 383 -8.38 -0.95 8.83
C GLY A 383 -8.24 0.08 9.94
N LEU A 384 -8.28 -0.37 11.18
CA LEU A 384 -8.15 0.50 12.35
C LEU A 384 -6.79 1.21 12.42
N THR A 385 -5.70 0.54 12.05
CA THR A 385 -4.38 1.19 12.05
C THR A 385 -4.12 2.03 10.82
N PHE A 386 -4.57 1.60 9.62
CA PHE A 386 -4.25 2.26 8.35
C PHE A 386 -4.99 3.58 8.15
N GLY A 387 -6.27 3.67 8.55
CA GLY A 387 -7.08 4.87 8.32
C GLY A 387 -6.47 6.16 8.87
N PRO A 388 -6.07 6.25 10.15
CA PRO A 388 -5.51 7.45 10.73
C PRO A 388 -4.12 7.83 10.22
N MET A 389 -3.40 6.94 9.52
CA MET A 389 -2.03 7.21 9.04
C MET A 389 -1.97 8.40 8.09
N ALA A 390 -3.02 8.62 7.28
CA ALA A 390 -3.11 9.78 6.40
C ALA A 390 -3.20 11.13 7.15
N ALA A 391 -3.57 11.12 8.42
CA ALA A 391 -3.56 12.31 9.26
C ALA A 391 -2.29 12.40 10.10
N ILE A 392 -1.95 11.35 10.88
CA ILE A 392 -0.85 11.41 11.84
C ILE A 392 0.51 11.65 11.15
N LEU A 393 0.81 10.98 10.02
CA LEU A 393 2.12 11.12 9.39
C LEU A 393 2.40 12.54 8.91
N PRO A 394 1.48 13.23 8.18
CA PRO A 394 1.69 14.65 7.84
C PRO A 394 1.70 15.59 9.05
N GLU A 395 0.92 15.29 10.11
CA GLU A 395 0.85 16.10 11.34
C GLU A 395 2.19 16.16 12.11
N LEU A 396 3.13 15.24 11.83
CA LEU A 396 4.48 15.24 12.42
C LEU A 396 5.38 16.36 11.87
N PHE A 397 5.02 16.96 10.73
CA PHE A 397 5.90 17.88 9.99
C PHE A 397 5.31 19.27 9.82
N PRO A 398 6.15 20.33 9.83
CA PRO A 398 5.73 21.68 9.49
C PRO A 398 5.36 21.79 8.00
N SER A 399 4.58 22.82 7.66
CA SER A 399 3.94 22.98 6.35
C SER A 399 4.90 23.02 5.16
N ASN A 400 6.11 23.55 5.35
CA ASN A 400 7.12 23.74 4.30
C ASN A 400 7.87 22.46 3.89
N VAL A 401 7.80 21.38 4.70
CA VAL A 401 8.43 20.09 4.42
C VAL A 401 7.46 18.92 4.65
N ARG A 402 6.18 19.20 4.82
CA ARG A 402 5.16 18.22 5.19
C ARG A 402 4.97 17.12 4.15
N TYR A 403 4.96 17.49 2.88
CA TYR A 403 4.86 16.51 1.79
C TYR A 403 6.07 15.58 1.79
N THR A 404 7.27 16.14 1.68
CA THR A 404 8.51 15.36 1.65
C THR A 404 8.69 14.53 2.92
N GLY A 405 8.44 15.11 4.09
CA GLY A 405 8.61 14.41 5.37
C GLY A 405 7.69 13.21 5.52
N SER A 406 6.40 13.39 5.26
CA SER A 406 5.43 12.29 5.34
C SER A 406 5.66 11.22 4.27
N ALA A 407 6.04 11.62 3.03
CA ALA A 407 6.37 10.70 1.96
C ALA A 407 7.61 9.84 2.29
N VAL A 408 8.67 10.46 2.81
CA VAL A 408 9.89 9.74 3.19
C VAL A 408 9.61 8.79 4.34
N ALA A 409 8.90 9.20 5.40
CA ALA A 409 8.57 8.34 6.53
C ALA A 409 7.73 7.13 6.10
N TYR A 410 6.69 7.34 5.29
CA TYR A 410 5.83 6.28 4.75
C TYR A 410 6.61 5.27 3.90
N ASN A 411 7.44 5.76 2.97
CA ASN A 411 8.17 4.90 2.06
C ASN A 411 9.38 4.22 2.71
N LEU A 412 10.04 4.85 3.67
CA LEU A 412 11.09 4.20 4.45
C LEU A 412 10.52 3.05 5.27
N SER A 413 9.33 3.24 5.86
CA SER A 413 8.60 2.16 6.53
C SER A 413 8.26 1.02 5.57
N SER A 414 7.95 1.31 4.31
CA SER A 414 7.68 0.26 3.31
C SER A 414 8.91 -0.59 2.99
N VAL A 415 10.10 0.01 2.98
CA VAL A 415 11.37 -0.72 2.74
C VAL A 415 11.68 -1.68 3.89
N ILE A 416 11.50 -1.24 5.15
CA ILE A 416 11.86 -2.07 6.31
C ILE A 416 10.72 -2.99 6.77
N GLY A 417 9.47 -2.64 6.49
CA GLY A 417 8.28 -3.38 6.91
C GLY A 417 7.63 -4.19 5.79
N ALA A 418 7.34 -3.55 4.65
CA ALA A 418 6.58 -4.19 3.57
C ALA A 418 7.43 -5.15 2.72
N ALA A 419 8.59 -4.66 2.26
CA ALA A 419 9.44 -5.43 1.35
C ALA A 419 9.90 -6.77 1.94
N PRO A 420 10.41 -6.87 3.18
CA PRO A 420 10.90 -8.11 3.74
C PRO A 420 9.81 -8.95 4.42
N ALA A 421 8.61 -8.41 4.69
CA ALA A 421 7.63 -9.06 5.56
C ALA A 421 7.26 -10.48 5.12
N SER A 422 6.93 -10.67 3.85
CA SER A 422 6.53 -11.98 3.34
C SER A 422 7.71 -12.96 3.31
N PHE A 423 8.91 -12.50 2.95
CA PHE A 423 10.12 -13.33 2.95
C PHE A 423 10.48 -13.78 4.37
N ILE A 424 10.49 -12.86 5.33
CA ILE A 424 10.75 -13.17 6.75
C ILE A 424 9.69 -14.14 7.26
N ALA A 425 8.40 -13.92 6.98
CA ALA A 425 7.32 -14.79 7.43
C ALA A 425 7.46 -16.21 6.87
N ILE A 426 7.80 -16.38 5.57
CA ILE A 426 8.03 -17.67 4.95
C ILE A 426 9.26 -18.36 5.55
N ALA A 427 10.37 -17.64 5.73
CA ALA A 427 11.59 -18.18 6.33
C ALA A 427 11.35 -18.65 7.78
N LEU A 428 10.62 -17.86 8.58
CA LEU A 428 10.26 -18.23 9.95
C LEU A 428 9.33 -19.44 10.01
N TRP A 429 8.36 -19.52 9.09
CA TRP A 429 7.47 -20.65 8.98
C TRP A 429 8.22 -21.95 8.62
N GLN A 430 9.16 -21.87 7.68
CA GLN A 430 10.04 -22.99 7.33
C GLN A 430 10.96 -23.37 8.50
N ALA A 431 11.60 -22.41 9.16
CA ALA A 431 12.46 -22.65 10.31
C ALA A 431 11.73 -23.29 11.49
N ALA A 432 10.42 -23.02 11.62
CA ALA A 432 9.57 -23.62 12.65
C ALA A 432 8.98 -24.98 12.24
N GLY A 433 9.47 -25.61 11.14
CA GLY A 433 9.01 -26.93 10.69
C GLY A 433 7.52 -26.93 10.28
N GLY A 434 6.99 -25.79 9.78
CA GLY A 434 5.58 -25.64 9.38
C GLY A 434 4.67 -25.07 10.44
N SER A 435 5.16 -24.82 11.63
CA SER A 435 4.39 -24.09 12.63
C SER A 435 4.42 -22.57 12.38
N THR A 436 3.28 -21.93 12.51
CA THR A 436 3.13 -20.48 12.21
C THR A 436 3.42 -19.56 13.40
N TRP A 437 3.78 -20.08 14.58
CA TRP A 437 3.95 -19.28 15.80
C TRP A 437 5.04 -18.21 15.68
N LEU A 438 6.16 -18.50 14.97
CA LEU A 438 7.23 -17.52 14.75
C LEU A 438 6.78 -16.34 13.88
N VAL A 439 5.82 -16.55 12.98
CA VAL A 439 5.21 -15.46 12.20
C VAL A 439 4.43 -14.52 13.11
N GLY A 440 3.71 -15.08 14.08
CA GLY A 440 3.04 -14.30 15.11
C GLY A 440 4.01 -13.51 15.98
N VAL A 441 5.15 -14.10 16.38
CA VAL A 441 6.23 -13.41 17.11
C VAL A 441 6.79 -12.23 16.30
N TYR A 442 7.05 -12.43 15.00
CA TYR A 442 7.52 -11.35 14.12
C TYR A 442 6.54 -10.18 14.07
N MET A 443 5.24 -10.46 13.96
CA MET A 443 4.19 -9.44 14.00
C MET A 443 4.15 -8.72 15.35
N ALA A 444 4.27 -9.46 16.47
CA ALA A 444 4.30 -8.90 17.81
C ALA A 444 5.50 -7.99 18.02
N VAL A 445 6.69 -8.35 17.52
CA VAL A 445 7.89 -7.51 17.54
C VAL A 445 7.67 -6.21 16.79
N ALA A 446 7.11 -6.27 15.57
CA ALA A 446 6.77 -5.07 14.81
C ALA A 446 5.78 -4.17 15.56
N ALA A 447 4.78 -4.77 16.22
CA ALA A 447 3.82 -4.04 17.05
C ALA A 447 4.50 -3.35 18.26
N VAL A 448 5.45 -4.01 18.93
CA VAL A 448 6.22 -3.39 20.04
C VAL A 448 7.00 -2.18 19.54
N LEU A 449 7.70 -2.29 18.40
CA LEU A 449 8.46 -1.17 17.84
C LEU A 449 7.54 0.01 17.47
N THR A 450 6.38 -0.27 16.87
CA THR A 450 5.37 0.76 16.56
C THR A 450 4.80 1.37 17.87
N PHE A 451 4.53 0.57 18.88
CA PHE A 451 4.03 1.06 20.16
C PHE A 451 5.04 2.00 20.84
N ILE A 452 6.33 1.65 20.83
CA ILE A 452 7.41 2.51 21.36
C ILE A 452 7.45 3.83 20.57
N ALA A 453 7.38 3.79 19.24
CA ALA A 453 7.38 4.99 18.42
C ALA A 453 6.19 5.91 18.75
N LEU A 454 5.00 5.35 18.91
CA LEU A 454 3.82 6.10 19.35
C LEU A 454 3.96 6.64 20.76
N TRP A 455 4.58 5.88 21.67
CA TRP A 455 4.80 6.30 23.07
C TRP A 455 5.66 7.56 23.16
N ILE A 456 6.76 7.61 22.43
CA ILE A 456 7.68 8.76 22.43
C ILE A 456 7.18 9.94 21.59
N THR A 457 6.19 9.73 20.70
CA THR A 457 5.61 10.78 19.86
C THR A 457 4.54 11.54 20.65
N ARG A 458 4.49 12.86 20.49
CA ARG A 458 3.41 13.68 21.07
C ARG A 458 2.07 13.46 20.35
N GLU A 459 0.96 13.79 21.02
CA GLU A 459 -0.36 13.82 20.38
C GLU A 459 -0.39 14.90 19.27
N THR A 460 -0.96 14.55 18.12
CA THR A 460 -0.97 15.44 16.95
C THR A 460 -2.36 15.98 16.60
N LYS A 461 -3.42 15.55 17.31
CA LYS A 461 -4.82 15.89 17.03
C LYS A 461 -5.07 17.40 16.83
N ASP A 462 -4.44 18.22 17.66
CA ASP A 462 -4.65 19.67 17.69
C ASP A 462 -3.55 20.46 16.96
N THR A 463 -2.75 19.80 16.11
CA THR A 463 -1.70 20.47 15.34
C THR A 463 -2.32 21.50 14.39
N ASP A 464 -1.87 22.76 14.49
CA ASP A 464 -2.29 23.83 13.59
C ASP A 464 -1.55 23.70 12.24
N TYR A 465 -2.29 23.40 11.18
CA TYR A 465 -1.73 23.26 9.83
C TYR A 465 -1.37 24.60 9.18
N GLU A 466 -2.02 25.69 9.57
CA GLU A 466 -1.85 26.99 8.92
C GLU A 466 -0.67 27.75 9.50
N ASN A 467 -0.46 27.66 10.81
CA ASN A 467 0.57 28.42 11.53
C ASN A 467 1.81 27.59 11.89
N ASN A 468 1.81 26.27 11.64
CA ASN A 468 2.97 25.41 11.88
C ASN A 468 3.95 25.50 10.69
N VAL A 469 4.62 26.64 10.58
CA VAL A 469 5.73 26.88 9.65
C VAL A 469 7.00 26.96 10.48
N ALA A 470 7.99 26.09 10.19
CA ALA A 470 9.30 26.11 10.86
C ALA A 470 10.19 27.24 10.35
#